data_2bf4870c70f52d632f7fa6e9233a24e9
#
_entry.id   2bf4870c70f52d632f7fa6e9233a24e9
#
_cell.length_a   1.000
_cell.length_b   1.000
_cell.length_c   1.000
_cell.angle_alpha   90.00
_cell.angle_beta   90.00
_cell.angle_gamma   90.00
#
_symmetry.space_group_name_H-M   'P 1'
#
loop_
_entity.id
_entity.type
_entity.pdbx_description
1 polymer ?
#
loop_
_entity_poly.entity_id
_entity_poly.type
_entity_poly.pdbx_seq_one_letter_code
_entity_poly.pdbx_strand_id
1 'polypeptide(L)'
;MGHYKSNLRDVEFNLFEVFGRDQVYGTGPFADMDVETAKNILSEIARLAENDLAASFADTDRNPPVFDPETNTAPIPASFKKSYQTFMDAEWWRLGIPEAIGGQVTPSSLIWAYAEQVLGSNPAIWMYSSGPAFAGVVHDEGTEAQKKVAELMTERLWGATMVLTEPDAGSDVGAGRTKAIKQEDGSWHIEGVKRFITSGEHDMSENIIHLVLARPEGGKPGTKGLGLYIVPKFDFDWETGELGERNGAYATNVEHKMGLKASNTCEMTFGAKHPAKGWLLGETVDGIRQMFKIIEFARMMVGTKAIATLSTGYLNALEYAKERVQGADISQFLDKTAPRVTITHHPDVRRSLLTQKAYAEGMRALVLFTASTQDDVLAARLRGETDEAAERLNDLLLPIVKGYGSEKSYEQLAQSLQTFGGSGYLQEYPIEQYIRDAKIDTLYEGTTAIQGQDFFFRKIVKDGGQALTALSEQIQKFLGSAAGGDALAAERELLAKAAGDLEAIVGKLLADLSSVEQDVKNMYKVGLNTTRLLMVSGDVVIGWLLLRQAAVALAKLEAGASEKDVPFYQGKVAAARFFAKNVLPTITPQRLIAEGVDNEIMELAEEAF
;
A
#
# COMPACT_ATOMS: atom_id res chain seq x y z
N MET A 1 17.36 -14.54 -15.66
CA MET A 1 16.17 -14.59 -14.79
C MET A 1 15.59 -13.20 -14.69
N GLY A 2 14.27 -13.06 -14.57
CA GLY A 2 13.64 -11.74 -14.37
C GLY A 2 14.11 -11.08 -13.09
N HIS A 3 13.86 -9.77 -12.97
CA HIS A 3 14.23 -9.02 -11.76
C HIS A 3 13.38 -9.42 -10.54
N TYR A 4 12.11 -9.78 -10.77
CA TYR A 4 11.15 -10.11 -9.71
C TYR A 4 11.32 -11.53 -9.21
N LYS A 5 11.22 -11.70 -7.90
CA LYS A 5 11.26 -12.98 -7.19
C LYS A 5 10.07 -13.07 -6.26
N SER A 6 9.16 -13.99 -6.57
CA SER A 6 8.00 -14.29 -5.70
C SER A 6 8.45 -14.98 -4.41
N ASN A 7 7.77 -14.68 -3.31
CA ASN A 7 7.90 -15.42 -2.06
C ASN A 7 6.58 -16.10 -1.69
N LEU A 8 6.08 -16.91 -2.61
CA LEU A 8 4.77 -17.55 -2.50
C LEU A 8 4.64 -18.43 -1.26
N ARG A 9 5.73 -19.15 -0.88
CA ARG A 9 5.73 -19.99 0.33
C ARG A 9 5.45 -19.18 1.60
N ASP A 10 5.95 -17.94 1.68
CA ASP A 10 5.69 -17.06 2.81
C ASP A 10 4.28 -16.47 2.79
N VAL A 11 3.74 -16.18 1.62
CA VAL A 11 2.34 -15.77 1.44
C VAL A 11 1.39 -16.87 1.93
N GLU A 12 1.57 -18.10 1.46
CA GLU A 12 0.75 -19.27 1.87
C GLU A 12 0.88 -19.57 3.35
N PHE A 13 2.09 -19.46 3.91
CA PHE A 13 2.34 -19.64 5.35
C PHE A 13 1.50 -18.66 6.18
N ASN A 14 1.53 -17.38 5.83
CA ASN A 14 0.73 -16.38 6.54
C ASN A 14 -0.77 -16.66 6.40
N LEU A 15 -1.27 -16.90 5.19
CA LEU A 15 -2.70 -17.12 4.96
C LEU A 15 -3.21 -18.37 5.68
N PHE A 16 -2.55 -19.51 5.49
CA PHE A 16 -3.12 -20.81 5.85
C PHE A 16 -2.57 -21.38 7.17
N GLU A 17 -1.35 -21.03 7.57
CA GLU A 17 -0.77 -21.57 8.78
C GLU A 17 -0.82 -20.58 9.97
N VAL A 18 -0.76 -19.26 9.70
CA VAL A 18 -0.74 -18.23 10.76
C VAL A 18 -2.11 -17.61 10.99
N PHE A 19 -2.83 -17.25 9.91
CA PHE A 19 -4.11 -16.54 10.00
C PHE A 19 -5.34 -17.42 9.78
N GLY A 20 -5.17 -18.73 9.51
CA GLY A 20 -6.25 -19.70 9.45
C GLY A 20 -7.28 -19.43 8.35
N ARG A 21 -6.84 -18.83 7.23
CA ARG A 21 -7.76 -18.54 6.12
C ARG A 21 -8.26 -19.77 5.40
N ASP A 22 -7.64 -20.92 5.60
CA ASP A 22 -8.13 -22.23 5.19
C ASP A 22 -9.51 -22.59 5.80
N GLN A 23 -9.87 -21.97 6.95
CA GLN A 23 -11.19 -22.13 7.58
C GLN A 23 -12.25 -21.18 7.01
N VAL A 24 -11.85 -20.20 6.21
CA VAL A 24 -12.70 -19.14 5.62
C VAL A 24 -12.95 -19.40 4.13
N TYR A 25 -11.89 -19.78 3.42
CA TYR A 25 -11.97 -20.07 1.99
C TYR A 25 -12.80 -21.34 1.77
N GLY A 26 -13.68 -21.32 0.75
CA GLY A 26 -14.61 -22.40 0.46
C GLY A 26 -15.84 -22.45 1.39
N THR A 27 -16.06 -21.41 2.22
CA THR A 27 -17.18 -21.36 3.16
C THR A 27 -17.99 -20.08 3.06
N GLY A 28 -19.28 -20.15 3.40
CA GLY A 28 -20.17 -18.99 3.47
C GLY A 28 -20.16 -18.15 2.19
N PRO A 29 -19.93 -16.82 2.28
CA PRO A 29 -19.88 -15.94 1.11
C PRO A 29 -18.74 -16.26 0.13
N PHE A 30 -17.72 -17.00 0.57
CA PHE A 30 -16.55 -17.39 -0.22
C PHE A 30 -16.58 -18.85 -0.68
N ALA A 31 -17.78 -19.46 -0.77
CA ALA A 31 -17.96 -20.88 -1.11
C ALA A 31 -17.30 -21.30 -2.43
N ASP A 32 -17.24 -20.40 -3.41
CA ASP A 32 -16.66 -20.65 -4.74
C ASP A 32 -15.13 -20.43 -4.79
N MET A 33 -14.52 -20.03 -3.67
CA MET A 33 -13.09 -19.76 -3.58
C MET A 33 -12.43 -20.63 -2.50
N ASP A 34 -12.25 -21.92 -2.80
CA ASP A 34 -11.59 -22.84 -1.87
C ASP A 34 -10.06 -22.67 -1.83
N VAL A 35 -9.41 -23.36 -0.91
CA VAL A 35 -7.94 -23.26 -0.70
C VAL A 35 -7.16 -23.76 -1.92
N GLU A 36 -7.63 -24.79 -2.61
CA GLU A 36 -6.96 -25.33 -3.79
C GLU A 36 -7.03 -24.33 -4.95
N THR A 37 -8.19 -23.78 -5.20
CA THR A 37 -8.41 -22.71 -6.19
C THR A 37 -7.53 -21.49 -5.87
N ALA A 38 -7.50 -21.05 -4.62
CA ALA A 38 -6.66 -19.93 -4.20
C ALA A 38 -5.17 -20.18 -4.44
N LYS A 39 -4.66 -21.37 -4.11
CA LYS A 39 -3.26 -21.75 -4.38
C LYS A 39 -2.94 -21.80 -5.87
N ASN A 40 -3.87 -22.29 -6.69
CA ASN A 40 -3.70 -22.31 -8.13
C ASN A 40 -3.63 -20.89 -8.71
N ILE A 41 -4.52 -19.99 -8.28
CA ILE A 41 -4.48 -18.55 -8.63
C ILE A 41 -3.13 -17.94 -8.26
N LEU A 42 -2.68 -18.12 -7.02
CA LEU A 42 -1.43 -17.57 -6.54
C LEU A 42 -0.21 -18.13 -7.31
N SER A 43 -0.21 -19.40 -7.65
CA SER A 43 0.84 -20.03 -8.45
C SER A 43 0.92 -19.47 -9.87
N GLU A 44 -0.23 -19.32 -10.53
CA GLU A 44 -0.29 -18.79 -11.89
C GLU A 44 0.07 -17.31 -11.96
N ILE A 45 -0.43 -16.49 -11.04
CA ILE A 45 -0.06 -15.07 -11.01
C ILE A 45 1.43 -14.87 -10.68
N ALA A 46 2.01 -15.70 -9.81
CA ALA A 46 3.45 -15.66 -9.53
C ALA A 46 4.26 -16.00 -10.80
N ARG A 47 3.84 -17.01 -11.55
CA ARG A 47 4.48 -17.37 -12.84
C ARG A 47 4.42 -16.21 -13.85
N LEU A 48 3.24 -15.58 -14.01
CA LEU A 48 3.09 -14.41 -14.88
C LEU A 48 3.96 -13.23 -14.38
N ALA A 49 3.97 -12.98 -13.08
CA ALA A 49 4.70 -11.89 -12.46
C ALA A 49 6.22 -12.04 -12.66
N GLU A 50 6.77 -13.24 -12.48
CA GLU A 50 8.21 -13.49 -12.66
C GLU A 50 8.69 -13.43 -14.12
N ASN A 51 7.79 -13.59 -15.07
CA ASN A 51 8.11 -13.66 -16.51
C ASN A 51 7.50 -12.49 -17.30
N ASP A 52 6.22 -12.60 -17.64
CA ASP A 52 5.58 -11.70 -18.62
C ASP A 52 5.41 -10.27 -18.10
N LEU A 53 5.04 -10.12 -16.82
CA LEU A 53 4.83 -8.78 -16.24
C LEU A 53 6.16 -8.08 -15.93
N ALA A 54 7.17 -8.83 -15.46
CA ALA A 54 8.50 -8.32 -15.18
C ALA A 54 9.26 -7.89 -16.45
N ALA A 55 8.91 -8.44 -17.61
CA ALA A 55 9.65 -8.25 -18.85
C ALA A 55 9.82 -6.79 -19.28
N SER A 56 8.82 -5.94 -19.02
CA SER A 56 8.84 -4.52 -19.39
C SER A 56 9.36 -3.58 -18.31
N PHE A 57 9.67 -4.06 -17.11
CA PHE A 57 10.00 -3.22 -15.95
C PHE A 57 11.19 -2.28 -16.19
N ALA A 58 12.34 -2.83 -16.57
CA ALA A 58 13.55 -2.03 -16.81
C ALA A 58 13.49 -1.22 -18.12
N ASP A 59 12.89 -1.78 -19.17
CA ASP A 59 12.77 -1.10 -20.46
C ASP A 59 11.93 0.18 -20.33
N THR A 60 10.80 0.11 -19.65
CA THR A 60 9.90 1.29 -19.52
C THR A 60 10.37 2.33 -18.50
N ASP A 61 11.30 2.00 -17.62
CA ASP A 61 12.03 3.01 -16.83
C ASP A 61 13.01 3.80 -17.69
N ARG A 62 13.70 3.11 -18.62
CA ARG A 62 14.68 3.72 -19.54
C ARG A 62 14.04 4.43 -20.71
N ASN A 63 12.91 3.92 -21.18
CA ASN A 63 12.12 4.45 -22.30
C ASN A 63 10.69 4.75 -21.83
N PRO A 64 10.50 5.77 -20.97
CA PRO A 64 9.20 6.10 -20.42
C PRO A 64 8.26 6.67 -21.48
N PRO A 65 6.94 6.69 -21.22
CA PRO A 65 5.98 7.39 -22.07
C PRO A 65 6.38 8.85 -22.28
N VAL A 66 6.19 9.34 -23.50
CA VAL A 66 6.52 10.72 -23.88
C VAL A 66 5.22 11.48 -24.18
N PHE A 67 5.07 12.62 -23.53
CA PHE A 67 3.91 13.51 -23.73
C PHE A 67 4.05 14.33 -25.02
N ASP A 68 3.01 14.33 -25.83
CA ASP A 68 2.87 15.19 -27.02
C ASP A 68 1.92 16.36 -26.70
N PRO A 69 2.43 17.59 -26.58
CA PRO A 69 1.60 18.76 -26.26
C PRO A 69 0.69 19.22 -27.41
N GLU A 70 0.94 18.81 -28.67
CA GLU A 70 0.11 19.17 -29.81
C GLU A 70 -1.20 18.37 -29.79
N THR A 71 -1.11 17.08 -29.48
CA THR A 71 -2.25 16.16 -29.42
C THR A 71 -2.80 15.96 -28.01
N ASN A 72 -2.09 16.39 -26.97
CA ASN A 72 -2.39 16.12 -25.56
C ASN A 72 -2.46 14.61 -25.26
N THR A 73 -1.58 13.83 -25.84
CA THR A 73 -1.51 12.37 -25.67
C THR A 73 -0.17 11.93 -25.10
N ALA A 74 -0.16 10.76 -24.47
CA ALA A 74 1.04 10.15 -23.91
C ALA A 74 0.99 8.63 -24.16
N PRO A 75 1.33 8.18 -25.39
CA PRO A 75 1.25 6.78 -25.75
C PRO A 75 2.21 5.94 -24.91
N ILE A 76 1.76 4.75 -24.56
CA ILE A 76 2.51 3.81 -23.71
C ILE A 76 3.46 2.97 -24.58
N PRO A 77 4.71 2.69 -24.13
CA PRO A 77 5.65 1.85 -24.87
C PRO A 77 5.09 0.46 -25.18
N ALA A 78 5.43 -0.08 -26.35
CA ALA A 78 4.92 -1.35 -26.83
C ALA A 78 5.28 -2.55 -25.92
N SER A 79 6.47 -2.53 -25.29
CA SER A 79 6.88 -3.55 -24.33
C SER A 79 5.95 -3.59 -23.12
N PHE A 80 5.56 -2.43 -22.60
CA PHE A 80 4.64 -2.34 -21.49
C PHE A 80 3.22 -2.80 -21.88
N LYS A 81 2.72 -2.34 -23.04
CA LYS A 81 1.41 -2.78 -23.54
C LYS A 81 1.29 -4.29 -23.62
N LYS A 82 2.37 -4.99 -24.04
CA LYS A 82 2.40 -6.45 -24.08
C LYS A 82 2.24 -7.05 -22.68
N SER A 83 3.00 -6.59 -21.70
CA SER A 83 2.89 -7.06 -20.31
C SER A 83 1.51 -6.76 -19.71
N TYR A 84 0.98 -5.56 -19.95
CA TYR A 84 -0.36 -5.15 -19.51
C TYR A 84 -1.45 -6.02 -20.14
N GLN A 85 -1.39 -6.25 -21.46
CA GLN A 85 -2.37 -7.07 -22.15
C GLN A 85 -2.38 -8.52 -21.64
N THR A 86 -1.19 -9.10 -21.38
CA THR A 86 -1.10 -10.44 -20.77
C THR A 86 -1.83 -10.51 -19.42
N PHE A 87 -1.70 -9.46 -18.60
CA PHE A 87 -2.42 -9.38 -17.32
C PHE A 87 -3.95 -9.26 -17.52
N MET A 88 -4.38 -8.40 -18.45
CA MET A 88 -5.80 -8.19 -18.73
C MET A 88 -6.47 -9.41 -19.35
N ASP A 89 -5.79 -10.11 -20.26
CA ASP A 89 -6.27 -11.34 -20.90
C ASP A 89 -6.41 -12.51 -19.91
N ALA A 90 -5.62 -12.52 -18.84
CA ALA A 90 -5.73 -13.50 -17.76
C ALA A 90 -6.96 -13.25 -16.84
N GLU A 91 -7.64 -12.13 -17.00
CA GLU A 91 -8.86 -11.74 -16.28
C GLU A 91 -8.76 -11.69 -14.75
N TRP A 92 -7.54 -11.61 -14.18
CA TRP A 92 -7.34 -11.51 -12.73
C TRP A 92 -7.98 -10.25 -12.12
N TRP A 93 -8.24 -9.24 -12.92
CA TRP A 93 -8.95 -8.02 -12.51
C TRP A 93 -10.40 -8.29 -12.05
N ARG A 94 -11.01 -9.44 -12.41
CA ARG A 94 -12.36 -9.83 -11.97
C ARG A 94 -12.42 -10.15 -10.48
N LEU A 95 -11.29 -10.52 -9.88
CA LEU A 95 -11.22 -10.87 -8.47
C LEU A 95 -11.50 -9.64 -7.59
N GLY A 96 -12.52 -9.70 -6.74
CA GLY A 96 -12.90 -8.61 -5.84
C GLY A 96 -13.76 -7.51 -6.47
N ILE A 97 -14.13 -7.64 -7.75
CA ILE A 97 -15.10 -6.76 -8.41
C ILE A 97 -16.51 -7.31 -8.13
N PRO A 98 -17.55 -6.45 -7.94
CA PRO A 98 -18.91 -6.89 -7.76
C PRO A 98 -19.41 -7.81 -8.90
N GLU A 99 -20.10 -8.89 -8.56
CA GLU A 99 -20.67 -9.82 -9.55
C GLU A 99 -21.63 -9.12 -10.51
N ALA A 100 -22.39 -8.14 -10.04
CA ALA A 100 -23.32 -7.36 -10.84
C ALA A 100 -22.67 -6.67 -12.05
N ILE A 101 -21.36 -6.44 -12.02
CA ILE A 101 -20.58 -5.84 -13.11
C ILE A 101 -19.52 -6.81 -13.67
N GLY A 102 -19.76 -8.11 -13.56
CA GLY A 102 -18.92 -9.14 -14.18
C GLY A 102 -17.69 -9.56 -13.37
N GLY A 103 -17.65 -9.25 -12.09
CA GLY A 103 -16.61 -9.68 -11.17
C GLY A 103 -16.88 -11.02 -10.49
N GLN A 104 -16.04 -11.34 -9.52
CA GLN A 104 -16.15 -12.55 -8.68
C GLN A 104 -15.89 -12.19 -7.22
N VAL A 105 -16.78 -12.63 -6.33
CA VAL A 105 -16.59 -12.49 -4.89
C VAL A 105 -15.32 -13.23 -4.47
N THR A 106 -14.39 -12.50 -3.88
CA THR A 106 -13.06 -13.02 -3.52
C THR A 106 -12.68 -12.51 -2.15
N PRO A 107 -12.12 -13.35 -1.26
CA PRO A 107 -11.55 -12.87 0.00
C PRO A 107 -10.52 -11.78 -0.24
N SER A 108 -10.58 -10.69 0.51
CA SER A 108 -9.63 -9.57 0.42
C SER A 108 -8.19 -10.04 0.68
N SER A 109 -8.02 -11.02 1.56
CA SER A 109 -6.72 -11.63 1.84
C SER A 109 -6.11 -12.31 0.60
N LEU A 110 -6.90 -12.92 -0.26
CA LEU A 110 -6.43 -13.46 -1.54
C LEU A 110 -6.14 -12.34 -2.54
N ILE A 111 -6.98 -11.28 -2.59
CA ILE A 111 -6.76 -10.13 -3.47
C ILE A 111 -5.40 -9.50 -3.18
N TRP A 112 -5.07 -9.21 -1.92
CA TRP A 112 -3.80 -8.58 -1.56
C TRP A 112 -2.60 -9.53 -1.67
N ALA A 113 -2.81 -10.83 -1.53
CA ALA A 113 -1.80 -11.85 -1.78
C ALA A 113 -1.40 -11.92 -3.27
N TYR A 114 -2.37 -11.89 -4.19
CA TYR A 114 -2.03 -11.83 -5.61
C TYR A 114 -1.54 -10.43 -6.04
N ALA A 115 -2.09 -9.37 -5.46
CA ALA A 115 -1.64 -8.00 -5.73
C ALA A 115 -0.15 -7.81 -5.42
N GLU A 116 0.37 -8.44 -4.36
CA GLU A 116 1.80 -8.43 -4.03
C GLU A 116 2.64 -8.90 -5.23
N GLN A 117 2.20 -9.93 -5.95
CA GLN A 117 2.95 -10.48 -7.10
C GLN A 117 3.01 -9.47 -8.26
N VAL A 118 1.88 -8.84 -8.59
CA VAL A 118 1.79 -7.85 -9.67
C VAL A 118 2.56 -6.58 -9.30
N LEU A 119 2.35 -6.06 -8.09
CA LEU A 119 2.97 -4.82 -7.60
C LEU A 119 4.49 -4.93 -7.44
N GLY A 120 4.99 -6.11 -7.05
CA GLY A 120 6.42 -6.37 -6.95
C GLY A 120 7.10 -6.56 -8.30
N SER A 121 6.36 -7.05 -9.27
CA SER A 121 6.84 -7.31 -10.63
C SER A 121 6.85 -6.04 -11.49
N ASN A 122 5.69 -5.36 -11.59
CA ASN A 122 5.54 -4.13 -12.35
C ASN A 122 4.34 -3.32 -11.83
N PRO A 123 4.55 -2.42 -10.87
CA PRO A 123 3.46 -1.72 -10.21
C PRO A 123 2.60 -0.87 -11.15
N ALA A 124 3.14 -0.40 -12.27
CA ALA A 124 2.37 0.38 -13.23
C ALA A 124 1.24 -0.44 -13.89
N ILE A 125 1.41 -1.78 -14.03
CA ILE A 125 0.34 -2.66 -14.55
C ILE A 125 -0.88 -2.57 -13.64
N TRP A 126 -0.69 -2.69 -12.33
CA TRP A 126 -1.78 -2.56 -11.36
C TRP A 126 -2.48 -1.21 -11.45
N MET A 127 -1.71 -0.13 -11.57
CA MET A 127 -2.25 1.23 -11.64
C MET A 127 -3.11 1.46 -12.89
N TYR A 128 -2.67 0.99 -14.05
CA TYR A 128 -3.45 1.12 -15.28
C TYR A 128 -4.66 0.17 -15.34
N SER A 129 -4.60 -0.97 -14.66
CA SER A 129 -5.72 -1.94 -14.61
C SER A 129 -6.79 -1.62 -13.56
N SER A 130 -6.74 -0.46 -12.92
CA SER A 130 -7.66 -0.07 -11.84
C SER A 130 -9.08 0.31 -12.31
N GLY A 131 -9.34 0.41 -13.61
CA GLY A 131 -10.64 0.77 -14.17
C GLY A 131 -11.81 -0.04 -13.58
N PRO A 132 -11.79 -1.39 -13.63
CA PRO A 132 -12.84 -2.23 -13.04
C PRO A 132 -13.02 -2.02 -11.52
N ALA A 133 -11.95 -1.79 -10.76
CA ALA A 133 -12.06 -1.51 -9.33
C ALA A 133 -12.80 -0.19 -9.07
N PHE A 134 -12.54 0.84 -9.88
CA PHE A 134 -13.25 2.11 -9.79
C PHE A 134 -14.70 2.01 -10.29
N ALA A 135 -14.97 1.14 -11.27
CA ALA A 135 -16.33 0.82 -11.67
C ALA A 135 -17.15 0.27 -10.50
N GLY A 136 -16.54 -0.55 -9.62
CA GLY A 136 -17.17 -1.00 -8.39
C GLY A 136 -17.65 0.16 -7.49
N VAL A 137 -16.85 1.21 -7.36
CA VAL A 137 -17.25 2.41 -6.59
C VAL A 137 -18.37 3.18 -7.29
N VAL A 138 -18.33 3.31 -8.62
CA VAL A 138 -19.42 3.94 -9.40
C VAL A 138 -20.71 3.13 -9.26
N HIS A 139 -20.64 1.81 -9.28
CA HIS A 139 -21.78 0.92 -9.06
C HIS A 139 -22.37 1.09 -7.65
N ASP A 140 -21.53 1.10 -6.62
CA ASP A 140 -21.97 1.12 -5.23
C ASP A 140 -22.53 2.48 -4.79
N GLU A 141 -22.00 3.58 -5.33
CA GLU A 141 -22.34 4.95 -4.94
C GLU A 141 -23.25 5.67 -5.95
N GLY A 142 -23.40 5.10 -7.13
CA GLY A 142 -24.12 5.70 -8.25
C GLY A 142 -25.63 5.50 -8.21
N THR A 143 -26.34 6.30 -9.00
CA THR A 143 -27.76 6.10 -9.34
C THR A 143 -27.93 4.87 -10.24
N GLU A 144 -29.15 4.38 -10.45
CA GLU A 144 -29.41 3.26 -11.35
C GLU A 144 -28.86 3.50 -12.78
N ALA A 145 -28.95 4.74 -13.28
CA ALA A 145 -28.36 5.09 -14.58
C ALA A 145 -26.81 5.03 -14.54
N GLN A 146 -26.19 5.40 -13.41
CA GLN A 146 -24.73 5.35 -13.25
C GLN A 146 -24.20 3.92 -13.05
N LYS A 147 -25.02 3.00 -12.55
CA LYS A 147 -24.67 1.57 -12.54
C LYS A 147 -24.43 1.03 -13.94
N LYS A 148 -25.17 1.53 -14.95
CA LYS A 148 -24.91 1.19 -16.36
C LYS A 148 -23.53 1.68 -16.83
N VAL A 149 -23.10 2.85 -16.38
CA VAL A 149 -21.72 3.33 -16.66
C VAL A 149 -20.68 2.37 -16.04
N ALA A 150 -20.93 1.88 -14.84
CA ALA A 150 -20.03 0.90 -14.18
C ALA A 150 -19.96 -0.42 -14.95
N GLU A 151 -21.09 -0.92 -15.48
CA GLU A 151 -21.13 -2.10 -16.36
C GLU A 151 -20.28 -1.87 -17.62
N LEU A 152 -20.45 -0.74 -18.31
CA LEU A 152 -19.68 -0.39 -19.50
C LEU A 152 -18.17 -0.25 -19.20
N MET A 153 -17.80 0.32 -18.05
CA MET A 153 -16.39 0.42 -17.63
C MET A 153 -15.72 -0.95 -17.51
N THR A 154 -16.42 -1.95 -16.98
CA THR A 154 -15.88 -3.31 -16.86
C THR A 154 -15.98 -4.09 -18.16
N GLU A 155 -17.08 -4.01 -18.88
CA GLU A 155 -17.31 -4.71 -20.14
C GLU A 155 -16.30 -4.30 -21.21
N ARG A 156 -15.99 -3.01 -21.29
CA ARG A 156 -15.05 -2.41 -22.24
C ARG A 156 -13.65 -2.18 -21.72
N LEU A 157 -13.37 -2.54 -20.46
CA LEU A 157 -12.10 -2.35 -19.80
C LEU A 157 -11.58 -0.90 -19.90
N TRP A 158 -12.48 0.06 -19.68
CA TRP A 158 -12.10 1.47 -19.67
C TRP A 158 -11.18 1.77 -18.52
N GLY A 159 -10.19 2.65 -18.77
CA GLY A 159 -9.33 3.17 -17.71
C GLY A 159 -10.12 4.07 -16.75
N ALA A 160 -9.60 4.23 -15.55
CA ALA A 160 -10.17 5.18 -14.60
C ALA A 160 -9.10 5.87 -13.77
N THR A 161 -9.41 7.06 -13.25
CA THR A 161 -8.49 7.87 -12.45
C THR A 161 -9.18 8.47 -11.24
N MET A 162 -8.40 8.62 -10.18
CA MET A 162 -8.76 9.35 -8.96
C MET A 162 -8.18 10.78 -9.05
N VAL A 163 -9.04 11.81 -9.08
CA VAL A 163 -8.65 13.18 -9.43
C VAL A 163 -8.94 14.15 -8.28
N LEU A 164 -7.98 14.26 -7.33
CA LEU A 164 -8.11 15.09 -6.13
C LEU A 164 -7.20 16.31 -6.15
N THR A 165 -5.89 16.06 -6.22
CA THR A 165 -4.82 17.02 -5.95
C THR A 165 -4.82 18.17 -6.95
N GLU A 166 -4.63 19.39 -6.45
CA GLU A 166 -4.42 20.59 -7.23
C GLU A 166 -3.05 21.21 -6.93
N PRO A 167 -2.51 22.12 -7.76
CA PRO A 167 -1.19 22.73 -7.53
C PRO A 167 -1.01 23.30 -6.12
N ASP A 168 -2.05 23.90 -5.53
CA ASP A 168 -2.02 24.54 -4.20
C ASP A 168 -2.79 23.75 -3.14
N ALA A 169 -3.30 22.55 -3.45
CA ALA A 169 -4.15 21.75 -2.57
C ALA A 169 -3.80 20.25 -2.68
N GLY A 170 -2.69 19.85 -2.04
CA GLY A 170 -2.25 18.47 -1.92
C GLY A 170 -2.76 17.83 -0.62
N SER A 171 -2.06 18.06 0.50
CA SER A 171 -2.48 17.54 1.82
C SER A 171 -3.77 18.20 2.33
N ASP A 172 -3.98 19.49 2.06
CA ASP A 172 -5.24 20.19 2.30
C ASP A 172 -6.16 20.13 1.08
N VAL A 173 -6.79 18.99 0.86
CA VAL A 173 -7.73 18.77 -0.25
C VAL A 173 -8.90 19.74 -0.22
N GLY A 174 -9.30 20.20 0.98
CA GLY A 174 -10.40 21.16 1.17
C GLY A 174 -10.14 22.55 0.59
N ALA A 175 -8.88 22.92 0.33
CA ALA A 175 -8.49 24.17 -0.31
C ALA A 175 -8.63 24.15 -1.85
N GLY A 176 -9.01 23.01 -2.44
CA GLY A 176 -9.17 22.86 -3.89
C GLY A 176 -10.13 23.90 -4.50
N ARG A 177 -9.75 24.41 -5.68
CA ARG A 177 -10.44 25.49 -6.40
C ARG A 177 -11.20 25.02 -7.63
N THR A 178 -11.06 23.76 -8.05
CA THR A 178 -11.81 23.18 -9.16
C THR A 178 -13.30 23.31 -8.90
N LYS A 179 -14.03 23.86 -9.87
CA LYS A 179 -15.47 24.17 -9.79
C LYS A 179 -16.29 23.17 -10.59
N ALA A 180 -17.53 22.99 -10.18
CA ALA A 180 -18.55 22.29 -10.94
C ALA A 180 -19.76 23.21 -11.11
N ILE A 181 -20.17 23.48 -12.36
CA ILE A 181 -21.22 24.41 -12.75
C ILE A 181 -22.35 23.60 -13.34
N LYS A 182 -23.51 23.57 -12.64
CA LYS A 182 -24.67 22.79 -13.07
C LYS A 182 -25.28 23.34 -14.37
N GLN A 183 -25.64 22.44 -15.28
CA GLN A 183 -26.24 22.76 -16.56
C GLN A 183 -27.74 22.42 -16.55
N GLU A 184 -28.51 22.97 -17.49
CA GLU A 184 -29.96 22.75 -17.64
C GLU A 184 -30.31 21.29 -17.97
N ASP A 185 -29.41 20.58 -18.68
CA ASP A 185 -29.55 19.16 -19.04
C ASP A 185 -29.25 18.19 -17.89
N GLY A 186 -28.92 18.71 -16.70
CA GLY A 186 -28.58 17.93 -15.52
C GLY A 186 -27.10 17.53 -15.43
N SER A 187 -26.30 17.78 -16.48
CA SER A 187 -24.86 17.63 -16.45
C SER A 187 -24.18 18.77 -15.66
N TRP A 188 -22.87 18.66 -15.53
CA TRP A 188 -22.02 19.67 -14.89
C TRP A 188 -20.84 20.00 -15.77
N HIS A 189 -20.46 21.27 -15.86
CA HIS A 189 -19.21 21.68 -16.44
C HIS A 189 -18.15 21.80 -15.35
N ILE A 190 -17.05 21.04 -15.51
CA ILE A 190 -15.94 21.03 -14.56
C ILE A 190 -14.87 21.99 -15.09
N GLU A 191 -14.39 22.90 -14.21
CA GLU A 191 -13.37 23.89 -14.53
C GLU A 191 -12.26 23.90 -13.48
N GLY A 192 -11.02 23.68 -13.90
CA GLY A 192 -9.85 23.73 -13.01
C GLY A 192 -8.67 22.92 -13.51
N VAL A 193 -7.61 22.93 -12.71
CA VAL A 193 -6.37 22.19 -12.97
C VAL A 193 -6.10 21.23 -11.83
N LYS A 194 -5.86 19.99 -12.18
CA LYS A 194 -5.48 18.92 -11.26
C LYS A 194 -4.08 18.43 -11.54
N ARG A 195 -3.34 18.06 -10.52
CA ARG A 195 -1.94 17.67 -10.62
C ARG A 195 -1.66 16.32 -10.03
N PHE A 196 -0.62 15.66 -10.52
CA PHE A 196 -0.20 14.33 -10.08
C PHE A 196 -1.26 13.23 -10.27
N ILE A 197 -2.00 13.30 -11.38
CA ILE A 197 -3.07 12.34 -11.67
C ILE A 197 -2.48 11.11 -12.36
N THR A 198 -2.45 10.00 -11.63
CA THR A 198 -2.00 8.69 -12.12
C THR A 198 -2.93 8.21 -13.22
N SER A 199 -2.35 7.72 -14.32
CA SER A 199 -3.08 7.18 -15.49
C SER A 199 -4.04 8.18 -16.16
N GLY A 200 -3.79 9.49 -16.01
CA GLY A 200 -4.67 10.54 -16.54
C GLY A 200 -4.78 10.55 -18.08
N GLU A 201 -3.75 10.07 -18.77
CA GLU A 201 -3.74 9.93 -20.22
C GLU A 201 -2.92 8.70 -20.63
N HIS A 202 -3.50 7.86 -21.48
CA HIS A 202 -2.86 6.69 -22.10
C HIS A 202 -3.68 6.19 -23.29
N ASP A 203 -3.10 5.26 -24.04
CA ASP A 203 -3.72 4.65 -25.22
C ASP A 203 -3.92 3.13 -25.08
N MET A 204 -4.08 2.64 -23.86
CA MET A 204 -4.33 1.21 -23.58
C MET A 204 -5.82 0.88 -23.43
N SER A 205 -6.67 1.87 -23.33
CA SER A 205 -8.14 1.73 -23.37
C SER A 205 -8.75 2.79 -24.27
N GLU A 206 -9.93 2.52 -24.81
CA GLU A 206 -10.63 3.45 -25.71
C GLU A 206 -11.17 4.70 -25.00
N ASN A 207 -11.47 4.58 -23.69
CA ASN A 207 -11.93 5.69 -22.86
C ASN A 207 -11.27 5.64 -21.47
N ILE A 208 -11.28 6.78 -20.77
CA ILE A 208 -10.82 6.93 -19.39
C ILE A 208 -11.90 7.68 -18.62
N ILE A 209 -12.33 7.13 -17.49
CA ILE A 209 -13.31 7.78 -16.62
C ILE A 209 -12.57 8.45 -15.46
N HIS A 210 -12.60 9.77 -15.43
CA HIS A 210 -12.01 10.56 -14.36
C HIS A 210 -13.02 10.77 -13.24
N LEU A 211 -12.72 10.31 -12.02
CA LEU A 211 -13.51 10.59 -10.83
C LEU A 211 -12.95 11.86 -10.17
N VAL A 212 -13.59 13.00 -10.45
CA VAL A 212 -13.07 14.33 -10.16
C VAL A 212 -13.73 14.93 -8.93
N LEU A 213 -12.94 15.27 -7.90
CA LEU A 213 -13.39 16.12 -6.80
C LEU A 213 -13.46 17.57 -7.26
N ALA A 214 -14.64 18.16 -7.20
CA ALA A 214 -14.86 19.57 -7.51
C ALA A 214 -15.90 20.20 -6.58
N ARG A 215 -15.86 21.52 -6.45
CA ARG A 215 -16.80 22.27 -5.63
C ARG A 215 -17.95 22.78 -6.49
N PRO A 216 -19.19 22.37 -6.25
CA PRO A 216 -20.35 22.97 -6.92
C PRO A 216 -20.45 24.47 -6.59
N GLU A 217 -20.95 25.28 -7.53
CA GLU A 217 -21.22 26.70 -7.28
C GLU A 217 -22.11 26.89 -6.04
N GLY A 218 -21.72 27.81 -5.16
CA GLY A 218 -22.40 28.01 -3.87
C GLY A 218 -22.12 26.92 -2.83
N GLY A 219 -21.25 25.96 -3.12
CA GLY A 219 -20.84 24.90 -2.20
C GLY A 219 -20.13 25.41 -0.94
N LYS A 220 -20.28 24.69 0.17
CA LYS A 220 -19.62 25.02 1.45
C LYS A 220 -18.09 24.97 1.32
N PRO A 221 -17.34 25.78 2.10
CA PRO A 221 -15.90 25.68 2.18
C PRO A 221 -15.45 24.36 2.82
N GLY A 222 -14.18 24.00 2.61
CA GLY A 222 -13.57 22.78 3.16
C GLY A 222 -14.02 21.50 2.43
N THR A 223 -13.65 20.37 2.96
CA THR A 223 -13.85 19.05 2.32
C THR A 223 -15.33 18.66 2.20
N LYS A 224 -16.19 19.07 3.16
CA LYS A 224 -17.62 18.75 3.15
C LYS A 224 -18.42 19.42 2.02
N GLY A 225 -17.83 20.39 1.33
CA GLY A 225 -18.46 21.05 0.19
C GLY A 225 -18.04 20.51 -1.17
N LEU A 226 -17.30 19.41 -1.23
CA LEU A 226 -16.83 18.80 -2.47
C LEU A 226 -17.76 17.69 -2.94
N GLY A 227 -18.12 17.70 -4.23
CA GLY A 227 -18.78 16.60 -4.92
C GLY A 227 -17.78 15.76 -5.67
N LEU A 228 -18.13 14.50 -5.95
CA LEU A 228 -17.39 13.61 -6.83
C LEU A 228 -18.11 13.49 -8.16
N TYR A 229 -17.40 13.72 -9.26
CA TYR A 229 -17.99 13.79 -10.59
C TYR A 229 -17.38 12.75 -11.52
N ILE A 230 -18.23 12.06 -12.29
CA ILE A 230 -17.86 11.19 -13.40
C ILE A 230 -17.58 12.06 -14.61
N VAL A 231 -16.34 12.12 -15.07
CA VAL A 231 -15.91 12.96 -16.22
C VAL A 231 -15.17 12.07 -17.22
N PRO A 232 -15.78 11.69 -18.34
CA PRO A 232 -15.12 10.82 -19.31
C PRO A 232 -14.10 11.59 -20.18
N LYS A 233 -13.10 10.88 -20.71
CA LYS A 233 -12.17 11.38 -21.73
C LYS A 233 -12.88 11.64 -23.05
N PHE A 234 -13.72 10.72 -23.49
CA PHE A 234 -14.66 10.88 -24.59
C PHE A 234 -16.08 10.76 -24.07
N ASP A 235 -16.99 11.63 -24.53
CA ASP A 235 -18.41 11.46 -24.27
C ASP A 235 -18.88 10.12 -24.84
N PHE A 236 -19.95 9.57 -24.35
CA PHE A 236 -20.44 8.26 -24.79
C PHE A 236 -21.94 8.13 -24.54
N ASP A 237 -22.56 7.28 -25.30
CA ASP A 237 -23.93 6.85 -25.07
C ASP A 237 -23.99 5.87 -23.88
N TRP A 238 -24.78 6.18 -22.86
CA TRP A 238 -24.83 5.40 -21.61
C TRP A 238 -25.48 4.04 -21.74
N GLU A 239 -26.25 3.80 -22.82
CA GLU A 239 -26.89 2.49 -23.06
C GLU A 239 -25.98 1.57 -23.89
N THR A 240 -25.33 2.11 -24.90
CA THR A 240 -24.56 1.33 -25.87
C THR A 240 -23.06 1.36 -25.64
N GLY A 241 -22.55 2.36 -24.92
CA GLY A 241 -21.13 2.64 -24.77
C GLY A 241 -20.46 3.18 -26.04
N GLU A 242 -21.23 3.55 -27.09
CA GLU A 242 -20.67 4.16 -28.31
C GLU A 242 -20.03 5.50 -27.98
N LEU A 243 -18.76 5.68 -28.39
CA LEU A 243 -18.01 6.88 -28.10
C LEU A 243 -18.46 8.06 -28.98
N GLY A 244 -18.63 9.19 -28.34
CA GLY A 244 -18.94 10.48 -28.98
C GLY A 244 -17.69 11.36 -29.13
N GLU A 245 -17.88 12.67 -28.97
CA GLU A 245 -16.83 13.66 -29.13
C GLU A 245 -15.82 13.63 -27.96
N ARG A 246 -14.61 14.14 -28.23
CA ARG A 246 -13.59 14.36 -27.20
C ARG A 246 -14.09 15.37 -26.17
N ASN A 247 -14.16 14.97 -24.91
CA ASN A 247 -14.59 15.85 -23.82
C ASN A 247 -13.50 16.86 -23.44
N GLY A 248 -13.87 17.93 -22.73
CA GLY A 248 -13.00 19.02 -22.28
C GLY A 248 -12.02 18.69 -21.14
N ALA A 249 -11.70 17.42 -20.95
CA ALA A 249 -10.73 16.93 -19.97
C ALA A 249 -9.43 16.52 -20.68
N TYR A 250 -8.34 17.27 -20.49
CA TYR A 250 -7.08 17.04 -21.21
C TYR A 250 -5.91 16.90 -20.25
N ALA A 251 -5.02 15.96 -20.53
CA ALA A 251 -3.67 16.04 -20.01
C ALA A 251 -2.95 17.23 -20.65
N THR A 252 -2.39 18.09 -19.84
CA THR A 252 -1.62 19.27 -20.27
C THR A 252 -0.13 19.11 -20.00
N ASN A 253 0.23 18.13 -19.21
CA ASN A 253 1.61 17.72 -18.96
C ASN A 253 1.65 16.30 -18.41
N VAL A 254 2.81 15.62 -18.58
CA VAL A 254 3.18 14.39 -17.88
C VAL A 254 4.46 14.64 -17.11
N GLU A 255 4.45 14.38 -15.82
CA GLU A 255 5.55 14.70 -14.91
C GLU A 255 6.81 13.86 -15.19
N HIS A 256 7.96 14.52 -15.26
CA HIS A 256 9.27 13.87 -15.27
C HIS A 256 9.63 13.45 -13.85
N LYS A 257 9.74 12.14 -13.59
CA LYS A 257 9.83 11.59 -12.24
C LYS A 257 11.17 10.90 -11.95
N MET A 258 11.50 10.82 -10.68
CA MET A 258 12.63 10.06 -10.16
C MET A 258 12.51 8.56 -10.49
N GLY A 259 11.34 7.98 -10.28
CA GLY A 259 11.01 6.56 -10.48
C GLY A 259 9.57 6.36 -10.90
N LEU A 260 9.15 5.09 -10.99
CA LEU A 260 7.82 4.68 -11.43
C LEU A 260 7.45 5.32 -12.77
N LYS A 261 8.43 5.37 -13.68
CA LYS A 261 8.34 6.16 -14.91
C LYS A 261 7.39 5.59 -15.94
N ALA A 262 7.15 4.27 -15.89
CA ALA A 262 6.15 3.60 -16.75
C ALA A 262 4.72 4.09 -16.49
N SER A 263 4.41 4.52 -15.26
CA SER A 263 3.10 5.07 -14.88
C SER A 263 3.03 6.55 -15.21
N ASN A 264 2.18 6.95 -16.15
CA ASN A 264 1.91 8.36 -16.44
C ASN A 264 1.33 9.06 -15.23
N THR A 265 1.91 10.19 -14.87
CA THR A 265 1.45 11.09 -13.82
C THR A 265 1.18 12.44 -14.45
N CYS A 266 -0.10 12.77 -14.60
CA CYS A 266 -0.52 13.87 -15.46
C CYS A 266 -0.89 15.12 -14.68
N GLU A 267 -0.64 16.28 -15.26
CA GLU A 267 -1.42 17.47 -15.00
C GLU A 267 -2.65 17.42 -15.90
N MET A 268 -3.84 17.53 -15.30
CA MET A 268 -5.12 17.46 -16.00
C MET A 268 -5.81 18.82 -15.94
N THR A 269 -6.20 19.35 -17.11
CA THR A 269 -6.95 20.59 -17.22
C THR A 269 -8.36 20.32 -17.71
N PHE A 270 -9.33 20.84 -17.00
CA PHE A 270 -10.75 20.69 -17.27
C PHE A 270 -11.34 22.04 -17.71
N GLY A 271 -12.10 22.03 -18.81
CA GLY A 271 -12.86 23.19 -19.28
C GLY A 271 -12.08 24.29 -20.00
N ALA A 272 -10.77 24.13 -20.24
CA ALA A 272 -9.95 25.19 -20.83
C ALA A 272 -10.12 25.33 -22.35
N LYS A 273 -10.29 24.23 -23.09
CA LYS A 273 -10.46 24.24 -24.56
C LYS A 273 -11.93 24.33 -24.95
N HIS A 274 -12.73 23.53 -24.33
CA HIS A 274 -14.20 23.49 -24.40
C HIS A 274 -14.74 22.87 -23.09
N PRO A 275 -16.05 22.96 -22.83
CA PRO A 275 -16.60 22.45 -21.58
C PRO A 275 -16.21 21.02 -21.28
N ALA A 276 -15.75 20.75 -20.05
CA ALA A 276 -15.53 19.40 -19.53
C ALA A 276 -16.84 18.92 -18.89
N LYS A 277 -17.61 18.15 -19.64
CA LYS A 277 -18.90 17.62 -19.20
C LYS A 277 -18.70 16.48 -18.20
N GLY A 278 -19.47 16.50 -17.12
CA GLY A 278 -19.46 15.46 -16.10
C GLY A 278 -20.80 15.32 -15.39
N TRP A 279 -20.91 14.33 -14.52
CA TRP A 279 -22.12 14.04 -13.75
C TRP A 279 -21.76 13.80 -12.30
N LEU A 280 -22.54 14.39 -11.38
CA LEU A 280 -22.36 14.15 -9.95
C LEU A 280 -22.57 12.66 -9.66
N LEU A 281 -21.64 12.01 -9.00
CA LEU A 281 -21.77 10.62 -8.58
C LEU A 281 -22.82 10.51 -7.46
N GLY A 282 -23.87 9.73 -7.70
CA GLY A 282 -25.02 9.65 -6.82
C GLY A 282 -25.87 10.91 -6.87
N GLU A 283 -26.64 11.17 -5.81
CA GLU A 283 -27.61 12.26 -5.74
C GLU A 283 -27.18 13.42 -4.84
N THR A 284 -26.14 13.21 -4.00
CA THR A 284 -25.73 14.16 -2.96
C THR A 284 -24.28 14.59 -3.10
N VAL A 285 -24.00 15.84 -2.67
CA VAL A 285 -22.64 16.39 -2.59
C VAL A 285 -21.94 15.81 -1.36
N ASP A 286 -21.36 14.61 -1.51
CA ASP A 286 -20.61 13.90 -0.46
C ASP A 286 -19.33 13.26 -1.02
N GLY A 287 -18.67 14.01 -1.90
CA GLY A 287 -17.54 13.49 -2.69
C GLY A 287 -16.36 12.98 -1.86
N ILE A 288 -16.13 13.57 -0.70
CA ILE A 288 -15.04 13.12 0.18
C ILE A 288 -15.32 11.71 0.73
N ARG A 289 -16.53 11.42 1.19
CA ARG A 289 -16.88 10.08 1.69
C ARG A 289 -16.77 9.03 0.58
N GLN A 290 -17.29 9.35 -0.60
CA GLN A 290 -17.21 8.48 -1.78
C GLN A 290 -15.76 8.23 -2.19
N MET A 291 -14.94 9.27 -2.21
CA MET A 291 -13.52 9.18 -2.55
C MET A 291 -12.72 8.38 -1.51
N PHE A 292 -13.11 8.41 -0.23
CA PHE A 292 -12.43 7.62 0.80
C PHE A 292 -12.47 6.12 0.54
N LYS A 293 -13.50 5.59 -0.12
CA LYS A 293 -13.55 4.17 -0.54
C LYS A 293 -12.40 3.83 -1.50
N ILE A 294 -12.09 4.75 -2.42
CA ILE A 294 -10.95 4.59 -3.33
C ILE A 294 -9.62 4.76 -2.58
N ILE A 295 -9.54 5.74 -1.67
CA ILE A 295 -8.33 6.03 -0.89
C ILE A 295 -7.95 4.86 0.02
N GLU A 296 -8.90 4.17 0.65
CA GLU A 296 -8.63 2.99 1.48
C GLU A 296 -7.99 1.87 0.66
N PHE A 297 -8.55 1.58 -0.51
CA PHE A 297 -7.97 0.64 -1.46
C PHE A 297 -6.56 1.08 -1.91
N ALA A 298 -6.38 2.37 -2.22
CA ALA A 298 -5.10 2.93 -2.60
C ALA A 298 -4.05 2.84 -1.47
N ARG A 299 -4.42 3.03 -0.20
CA ARG A 299 -3.52 2.85 0.96
C ARG A 299 -3.03 1.41 1.09
N MET A 300 -3.92 0.42 0.94
CA MET A 300 -3.53 -0.98 0.90
C MET A 300 -2.59 -1.27 -0.28
N MET A 301 -2.90 -0.76 -1.47
CA MET A 301 -2.06 -0.89 -2.66
C MET A 301 -0.65 -0.34 -2.41
N VAL A 302 -0.53 0.86 -1.84
CA VAL A 302 0.77 1.48 -1.55
C VAL A 302 1.59 0.65 -0.55
N GLY A 303 0.98 0.20 0.55
CA GLY A 303 1.65 -0.66 1.53
C GLY A 303 2.06 -2.00 0.94
N THR A 304 1.19 -2.63 0.17
CA THR A 304 1.48 -3.90 -0.51
C THR A 304 2.61 -3.75 -1.54
N LYS A 305 2.58 -2.68 -2.35
CA LYS A 305 3.67 -2.36 -3.30
C LYS A 305 5.00 -2.18 -2.58
N ALA A 306 5.03 -1.40 -1.50
CA ALA A 306 6.24 -1.14 -0.74
C ALA A 306 6.87 -2.45 -0.22
N ILE A 307 6.05 -3.33 0.34
CA ILE A 307 6.50 -4.62 0.88
C ILE A 307 6.92 -5.57 -0.23
N ALA A 308 6.18 -5.63 -1.33
CA ALA A 308 6.53 -6.43 -2.50
C ALA A 308 7.89 -6.04 -3.08
N THR A 309 8.14 -4.72 -3.19
CA THR A 309 9.43 -4.19 -3.65
C THR A 309 10.56 -4.54 -2.69
N LEU A 310 10.36 -4.43 -1.37
CA LEU A 310 11.36 -4.84 -0.38
C LEU A 310 11.60 -6.35 -0.43
N SER A 311 10.56 -7.17 -0.55
CA SER A 311 10.69 -8.63 -0.61
C SER A 311 11.57 -9.06 -1.78
N THR A 312 11.29 -8.56 -2.98
CA THR A 312 12.13 -8.88 -4.16
C THR A 312 13.52 -8.26 -4.05
N GLY A 313 13.65 -7.08 -3.46
CA GLY A 313 14.94 -6.44 -3.19
C GLY A 313 15.81 -7.28 -2.25
N TYR A 314 15.24 -7.75 -1.14
CA TYR A 314 15.91 -8.65 -0.21
C TYR A 314 16.31 -9.97 -0.87
N LEU A 315 15.42 -10.60 -1.64
CA LEU A 315 15.71 -11.89 -2.29
C LEU A 315 16.84 -11.76 -3.32
N ASN A 316 16.89 -10.67 -4.08
CA ASN A 316 18.00 -10.38 -5.00
C ASN A 316 19.31 -10.11 -4.24
N ALA A 317 19.26 -9.36 -3.14
CA ALA A 317 20.43 -9.10 -2.30
C ALA A 317 20.96 -10.39 -1.65
N LEU A 318 20.07 -11.27 -1.20
CA LEU A 318 20.42 -12.56 -0.62
C LEU A 318 21.09 -13.49 -1.64
N GLU A 319 20.55 -13.56 -2.87
CA GLU A 319 21.14 -14.35 -3.95
C GLU A 319 22.55 -13.84 -4.29
N TYR A 320 22.69 -12.54 -4.49
CA TYR A 320 24.01 -11.93 -4.72
C TYR A 320 24.98 -12.21 -3.58
N ALA A 321 24.54 -12.11 -2.34
CA ALA A 321 25.39 -12.36 -1.17
C ALA A 321 25.85 -13.82 -1.04
N LYS A 322 25.06 -14.79 -1.52
CA LYS A 322 25.40 -16.21 -1.56
C LYS A 322 26.42 -16.56 -2.64
N GLU A 323 26.54 -15.76 -3.69
CA GLU A 323 27.45 -15.99 -4.81
C GLU A 323 28.72 -15.14 -4.72
N ARG A 324 28.63 -13.92 -4.18
CA ARG A 324 29.73 -12.98 -4.10
C ARG A 324 30.77 -13.43 -3.08
N VAL A 325 31.97 -13.79 -3.55
CA VAL A 325 33.12 -14.12 -2.70
C VAL A 325 33.99 -12.88 -2.49
N GLN A 326 34.27 -12.53 -1.24
CA GLN A 326 35.13 -11.38 -0.91
C GLN A 326 35.66 -11.48 0.53
N GLY A 327 36.97 -11.48 0.70
CA GLY A 327 37.62 -11.54 2.02
C GLY A 327 37.57 -12.93 2.66
N ALA A 328 38.37 -13.14 3.69
CA ALA A 328 38.34 -14.33 4.54
C ALA A 328 37.32 -14.17 5.67
N ASP A 329 36.89 -15.25 6.26
CA ASP A 329 36.07 -15.20 7.51
C ASP A 329 36.80 -14.41 8.60
N ILE A 330 36.11 -13.51 9.28
CA ILE A 330 36.69 -12.62 10.29
C ILE A 330 37.34 -13.41 11.45
N SER A 331 36.87 -14.63 11.73
CA SER A 331 37.48 -15.50 12.74
C SER A 331 38.89 -15.94 12.36
N GLN A 332 39.26 -15.83 11.09
CA GLN A 332 40.57 -16.18 10.52
C GLN A 332 41.40 -14.93 10.14
N PHE A 333 41.09 -13.75 10.67
CA PHE A 333 41.72 -12.48 10.26
C PHE A 333 43.24 -12.41 10.44
N LEU A 334 43.81 -13.24 11.30
CA LEU A 334 45.24 -13.34 11.53
C LEU A 334 45.94 -14.21 10.47
N ASP A 335 45.26 -15.14 9.83
CA ASP A 335 45.78 -15.97 8.77
C ASP A 335 45.60 -15.32 7.40
N LYS A 336 46.68 -14.76 6.85
CA LYS A 336 46.65 -14.12 5.54
C LYS A 336 46.49 -15.10 4.37
N THR A 337 46.61 -16.41 4.61
CA THR A 337 46.39 -17.46 3.64
C THR A 337 45.01 -18.07 3.70
N ALA A 338 44.16 -17.64 4.66
CA ALA A 338 42.80 -18.12 4.84
C ALA A 338 41.99 -18.00 3.53
N PRO A 339 41.18 -19.01 3.22
CA PRO A 339 40.34 -19.00 2.01
C PRO A 339 39.33 -17.86 2.05
N ARG A 340 39.03 -17.30 0.88
CA ARG A 340 37.98 -16.30 0.73
C ARG A 340 36.60 -16.98 0.78
N VAL A 341 35.65 -16.31 1.41
CA VAL A 341 34.28 -16.82 1.63
C VAL A 341 33.25 -15.95 0.91
N THR A 342 32.04 -16.47 0.75
CA THR A 342 30.89 -15.65 0.31
C THR A 342 30.56 -14.59 1.36
N ILE A 343 30.05 -13.45 0.91
CA ILE A 343 29.83 -12.31 1.83
C ILE A 343 28.77 -12.60 2.89
N THR A 344 27.98 -13.66 2.75
CA THR A 344 27.07 -14.16 3.81
C THR A 344 27.80 -14.60 5.09
N HIS A 345 29.13 -14.82 5.03
CA HIS A 345 29.95 -15.17 6.21
C HIS A 345 30.38 -13.93 7.03
N HIS A 346 30.20 -12.74 6.48
CA HIS A 346 30.57 -11.53 7.21
C HIS A 346 29.45 -11.07 8.16
N PRO A 347 29.76 -10.80 9.44
CA PRO A 347 28.75 -10.50 10.46
C PRO A 347 27.81 -9.35 10.11
N ASP A 348 28.34 -8.25 9.58
CA ASP A 348 27.50 -7.08 9.24
C ASP A 348 26.59 -7.33 8.02
N VAL A 349 27.04 -8.09 7.04
CA VAL A 349 26.20 -8.53 5.91
C VAL A 349 25.06 -9.43 6.41
N ARG A 350 25.34 -10.38 7.31
CA ARG A 350 24.29 -11.21 7.94
C ARG A 350 23.30 -10.38 8.73
N ARG A 351 23.77 -9.43 9.51
CA ARG A 351 22.92 -8.51 10.27
C ARG A 351 21.99 -7.75 9.32
N SER A 352 22.54 -7.18 8.25
CA SER A 352 21.76 -6.43 7.25
C SER A 352 20.73 -7.33 6.55
N LEU A 353 21.12 -8.51 6.06
CA LEU A 353 20.21 -9.46 5.43
C LEU A 353 19.09 -9.90 6.36
N LEU A 354 19.39 -10.14 7.64
CA LEU A 354 18.39 -10.56 8.61
C LEU A 354 17.44 -9.43 8.99
N THR A 355 17.92 -8.17 9.00
CA THR A 355 17.08 -6.97 9.16
C THR A 355 16.09 -6.87 8.00
N GLN A 356 16.57 -6.93 6.76
CA GLN A 356 15.74 -6.89 5.56
C GLN A 356 14.68 -8.01 5.57
N LYS A 357 15.09 -9.24 5.90
CA LYS A 357 14.20 -10.40 6.01
C LYS A 357 13.10 -10.16 7.04
N ALA A 358 13.47 -9.72 8.24
CA ALA A 358 12.53 -9.53 9.34
C ALA A 358 11.49 -8.44 8.98
N TYR A 359 11.91 -7.34 8.39
CA TYR A 359 10.98 -6.30 7.93
C TYR A 359 10.10 -6.77 6.77
N ALA A 360 10.66 -7.43 5.75
CA ALA A 360 9.88 -7.93 4.61
C ALA A 360 8.80 -8.93 5.06
N GLU A 361 9.16 -9.90 5.89
CA GLU A 361 8.24 -10.94 6.37
C GLU A 361 7.24 -10.42 7.40
N GLY A 362 7.68 -9.52 8.31
CA GLY A 362 6.81 -8.91 9.31
C GLY A 362 5.77 -7.97 8.68
N MET A 363 6.18 -7.16 7.70
CA MET A 363 5.26 -6.27 7.01
C MET A 363 4.33 -7.02 6.04
N ARG A 364 4.77 -8.13 5.42
CA ARG A 364 3.85 -9.03 4.70
C ARG A 364 2.77 -9.58 5.63
N ALA A 365 3.18 -10.01 6.83
CA ALA A 365 2.22 -10.45 7.83
C ALA A 365 1.23 -9.33 8.21
N LEU A 366 1.69 -8.07 8.33
CA LEU A 366 0.82 -6.91 8.58
C LEU A 366 -0.20 -6.70 7.45
N VAL A 367 0.22 -6.74 6.19
CA VAL A 367 -0.69 -6.63 5.02
C VAL A 367 -1.73 -7.74 5.04
N LEU A 368 -1.30 -8.99 5.20
CA LEU A 368 -2.20 -10.14 5.16
C LEU A 368 -3.09 -10.25 6.40
N PHE A 369 -2.64 -9.77 7.55
CA PHE A 369 -3.48 -9.61 8.75
C PHE A 369 -4.57 -8.56 8.54
N THR A 370 -4.22 -7.40 7.99
CA THR A 370 -5.18 -6.35 7.64
C THR A 370 -6.17 -6.85 6.59
N ALA A 371 -5.69 -7.51 5.56
CA ALA A 371 -6.53 -8.11 4.52
C ALA A 371 -7.45 -9.21 5.05
N SER A 372 -7.00 -10.01 6.03
CA SER A 372 -7.83 -10.99 6.73
C SER A 372 -8.95 -10.34 7.55
N THR A 373 -8.68 -9.16 8.13
CA THR A 373 -9.71 -8.35 8.79
C THR A 373 -10.73 -7.82 7.77
N GLN A 374 -10.28 -7.47 6.56
CA GLN A 374 -11.16 -7.08 5.46
C GLN A 374 -12.03 -8.25 4.95
N ASP A 375 -11.57 -9.50 5.05
CA ASP A 375 -12.41 -10.68 4.78
C ASP A 375 -13.63 -10.70 5.71
N ASP A 376 -13.43 -10.42 6.99
CA ASP A 376 -14.51 -10.43 7.99
C ASP A 376 -15.51 -9.30 7.72
N VAL A 377 -15.03 -8.08 7.36
CA VAL A 377 -15.87 -6.95 6.93
C VAL A 377 -16.69 -7.31 5.68
N LEU A 378 -16.03 -7.87 4.66
CA LEU A 378 -16.69 -8.25 3.40
C LEU A 378 -17.73 -9.36 3.62
N ALA A 379 -17.39 -10.36 4.41
CA ALA A 379 -18.30 -11.47 4.72
C ALA A 379 -19.55 -11.00 5.47
N ALA A 380 -19.42 -10.08 6.43
CA ALA A 380 -20.56 -9.46 7.11
C ALA A 380 -21.43 -8.68 6.12
N ARG A 381 -20.83 -7.80 5.30
CA ARG A 381 -21.52 -7.01 4.27
C ARG A 381 -22.32 -7.90 3.30
N LEU A 382 -21.73 -9.01 2.83
CA LEU A 382 -22.39 -9.95 1.91
C LEU A 382 -23.58 -10.68 2.55
N ARG A 383 -23.62 -10.78 3.89
CA ARG A 383 -24.78 -11.26 4.65
C ARG A 383 -25.80 -10.18 4.98
N GLY A 384 -25.56 -8.93 4.58
CA GLY A 384 -26.38 -7.77 4.96
C GLY A 384 -26.20 -7.32 6.40
N GLU A 385 -25.05 -7.65 7.00
CA GLU A 385 -24.62 -7.32 8.35
C GLU A 385 -23.50 -6.29 8.34
N THR A 386 -23.16 -5.74 9.52
CA THR A 386 -21.99 -4.90 9.74
C THR A 386 -21.17 -5.46 10.87
N ASP A 387 -19.87 -5.69 10.64
CA ASP A 387 -18.90 -6.01 11.69
C ASP A 387 -18.11 -4.74 12.06
N GLU A 388 -18.69 -3.95 12.97
CA GLU A 388 -18.08 -2.69 13.41
C GLU A 388 -16.68 -2.87 14.02
N ALA A 389 -16.42 -4.00 14.69
CA ALA A 389 -15.13 -4.25 15.31
C ALA A 389 -14.05 -4.49 14.24
N ALA A 390 -14.36 -5.28 13.22
CA ALA A 390 -13.47 -5.50 12.08
C ALA A 390 -13.26 -4.22 11.26
N GLU A 391 -14.31 -3.42 11.01
CA GLU A 391 -14.19 -2.13 10.31
C GLU A 391 -13.26 -1.18 11.06
N ARG A 392 -13.42 -1.01 12.39
CA ARG A 392 -12.53 -0.16 13.20
C ARG A 392 -11.10 -0.65 13.22
N LEU A 393 -10.89 -1.96 13.31
CA LEU A 393 -9.54 -2.54 13.29
C LEU A 393 -8.87 -2.34 11.92
N ASN A 394 -9.59 -2.59 10.82
CA ASN A 394 -9.11 -2.28 9.46
C ASN A 394 -8.68 -0.81 9.36
N ASP A 395 -9.53 0.10 9.80
CA ASP A 395 -9.30 1.53 9.82
C ASP A 395 -8.02 1.93 10.59
N LEU A 396 -7.79 1.30 11.74
CA LEU A 396 -6.58 1.52 12.56
C LEU A 396 -5.32 1.03 11.85
N LEU A 397 -5.39 -0.12 11.17
CA LEU A 397 -4.23 -0.75 10.53
C LEU A 397 -3.79 -0.06 9.23
N LEU A 398 -4.71 0.53 8.47
CA LEU A 398 -4.41 1.15 7.17
C LEU A 398 -3.28 2.20 7.20
N PRO A 399 -3.25 3.17 8.13
CA PRO A 399 -2.13 4.11 8.25
C PRO A 399 -0.79 3.42 8.56
N ILE A 400 -0.81 2.32 9.32
CA ILE A 400 0.40 1.53 9.61
C ILE A 400 0.86 0.81 8.35
N VAL A 401 -0.04 0.12 7.64
CA VAL A 401 0.27 -0.55 6.36
C VAL A 401 0.90 0.44 5.38
N LYS A 402 0.28 1.60 5.17
CA LYS A 402 0.75 2.59 4.21
C LYS A 402 1.95 3.38 4.73
N GLY A 403 1.82 4.06 5.87
CA GLY A 403 2.82 5.02 6.34
C GLY A 403 4.08 4.34 6.86
N TYR A 404 3.95 3.44 7.80
CA TYR A 404 5.08 2.68 8.32
C TYR A 404 5.66 1.74 7.25
N GLY A 405 4.81 1.00 6.53
CA GLY A 405 5.25 0.06 5.49
C GLY A 405 6.11 0.73 4.42
N SER A 406 5.72 1.89 3.92
CA SER A 406 6.48 2.61 2.89
C SER A 406 7.81 3.15 3.40
N GLU A 407 7.87 3.73 4.61
CA GLU A 407 9.13 4.25 5.18
C GLU A 407 10.13 3.12 5.44
N LYS A 408 9.69 2.04 6.10
CA LYS A 408 10.58 0.91 6.43
C LYS A 408 11.04 0.16 5.19
N SER A 409 10.18 0.01 4.19
CA SER A 409 10.59 -0.60 2.92
C SER A 409 11.67 0.23 2.23
N TYR A 410 11.51 1.55 2.18
CA TYR A 410 12.51 2.44 1.58
C TYR A 410 13.85 2.39 2.33
N GLU A 411 13.84 2.44 3.67
CA GLU A 411 15.05 2.28 4.49
C GLU A 411 15.77 0.95 4.20
N GLN A 412 15.02 -0.16 4.13
CA GLN A 412 15.60 -1.47 3.94
C GLN A 412 16.06 -1.73 2.50
N LEU A 413 15.45 -1.12 1.50
CA LEU A 413 15.94 -1.16 0.12
C LEU A 413 17.32 -0.51 -0.03
N ALA A 414 17.61 0.53 0.74
CA ALA A 414 18.97 1.08 0.80
C ALA A 414 19.98 0.07 1.36
N GLN A 415 19.58 -0.76 2.33
CA GLN A 415 20.39 -1.88 2.83
C GLN A 415 20.52 -3.01 1.78
N SER A 416 19.47 -3.26 0.99
CA SER A 416 19.56 -4.20 -0.14
C SER A 416 20.60 -3.75 -1.15
N LEU A 417 20.60 -2.49 -1.56
CA LEU A 417 21.59 -1.90 -2.45
C LEU A 417 23.00 -2.00 -1.85
N GLN A 418 23.15 -1.66 -0.55
CA GLN A 418 24.43 -1.74 0.16
C GLN A 418 25.02 -3.17 0.10
N THR A 419 24.18 -4.21 0.13
CA THR A 419 24.61 -5.61 0.02
C THR A 419 25.31 -5.91 -1.30
N PHE A 420 24.91 -5.26 -2.40
CA PHE A 420 25.56 -5.38 -3.70
C PHE A 420 26.91 -4.61 -3.79
N GLY A 421 27.20 -3.73 -2.83
CA GLY A 421 28.34 -2.82 -2.93
C GLY A 421 28.25 -1.92 -4.16
N GLY A 422 29.37 -1.64 -4.83
CA GLY A 422 29.40 -0.80 -6.04
C GLY A 422 28.52 -1.31 -7.19
N SER A 423 28.30 -2.61 -7.28
CA SER A 423 27.43 -3.21 -8.30
C SER A 423 25.96 -2.77 -8.15
N GLY A 424 25.49 -2.53 -6.92
CA GLY A 424 24.12 -2.09 -6.68
C GLY A 424 23.80 -0.69 -7.20
N TYR A 425 24.84 0.11 -7.50
CA TYR A 425 24.70 1.45 -8.05
C TYR A 425 24.58 1.47 -9.59
N LEU A 426 24.74 0.30 -10.22
CA LEU A 426 24.71 0.16 -11.67
C LEU A 426 23.32 -0.25 -12.16
N GLN A 427 22.94 0.25 -13.33
CA GLN A 427 21.63 -0.04 -13.95
C GLN A 427 21.47 -1.48 -14.48
N GLU A 428 22.55 -2.26 -14.49
CA GLU A 428 22.55 -3.69 -14.81
C GLU A 428 21.89 -4.55 -13.72
N TYR A 429 21.73 -3.97 -12.51
CA TYR A 429 21.03 -4.59 -11.39
C TYR A 429 19.73 -3.83 -11.09
N PRO A 430 18.66 -4.49 -10.66
CA PRO A 430 17.35 -3.84 -10.50
C PRO A 430 17.24 -2.96 -9.24
N ILE A 431 18.18 -3.06 -8.31
CA ILE A 431 18.07 -2.47 -6.97
C ILE A 431 17.97 -0.93 -7.02
N GLU A 432 18.71 -0.27 -7.90
CA GLU A 432 18.68 1.18 -8.02
C GLU A 432 17.30 1.67 -8.46
N GLN A 433 16.64 0.96 -9.38
CA GLN A 433 15.28 1.26 -9.82
C GLN A 433 14.28 1.02 -8.69
N TYR A 434 14.41 -0.04 -7.90
CA TYR A 434 13.55 -0.29 -6.75
C TYR A 434 13.55 0.87 -5.75
N ILE A 435 14.73 1.44 -5.46
CA ILE A 435 14.86 2.59 -4.57
C ILE A 435 14.14 3.80 -5.16
N ARG A 436 14.33 4.09 -6.45
CA ARG A 436 13.69 5.22 -7.13
C ARG A 436 12.16 5.06 -7.16
N ASP A 437 11.70 3.86 -7.46
CA ASP A 437 10.27 3.54 -7.54
C ASP A 437 9.59 3.49 -6.17
N ALA A 438 10.32 3.13 -5.11
CA ALA A 438 9.79 3.03 -3.76
C ALA A 438 9.63 4.39 -3.07
N LYS A 439 10.41 5.42 -3.45
CA LYS A 439 10.38 6.71 -2.73
C LYS A 439 9.01 7.38 -2.79
N ILE A 440 8.28 7.23 -3.88
CA ILE A 440 6.96 7.83 -4.02
C ILE A 440 5.96 7.28 -2.98
N ASP A 441 6.15 6.06 -2.50
CA ASP A 441 5.24 5.41 -1.55
C ASP A 441 5.14 6.15 -0.21
N THR A 442 6.17 6.90 0.17
CA THR A 442 6.16 7.75 1.36
C THR A 442 5.45 9.10 1.14
N LEU A 443 5.17 9.48 -0.10
CA LEU A 443 4.71 10.81 -0.48
C LEU A 443 3.24 10.84 -0.91
N TYR A 444 2.84 10.00 -1.90
CA TYR A 444 1.47 10.02 -2.41
C TYR A 444 0.49 9.31 -1.47
N GLU A 445 -0.83 9.49 -1.70
CA GLU A 445 -1.92 8.97 -0.86
C GLU A 445 -1.84 9.41 0.61
N GLY A 446 -1.34 10.63 0.82
CA GLY A 446 -1.02 11.21 2.11
C GLY A 446 0.40 10.87 2.55
N THR A 447 1.22 11.92 2.79
CA THR A 447 2.58 11.77 3.30
C THR A 447 2.59 11.02 4.64
N THR A 448 3.75 10.52 5.05
CA THR A 448 3.89 9.81 6.33
C THR A 448 3.40 10.64 7.52
N ALA A 449 3.63 11.95 7.52
CA ALA A 449 3.10 12.85 8.55
C ALA A 449 1.56 12.90 8.55
N ILE A 450 0.93 12.93 7.38
CA ILE A 450 -0.55 12.85 7.26
C ILE A 450 -1.07 11.50 7.74
N GLN A 451 -0.37 10.40 7.48
CA GLN A 451 -0.72 9.08 8.03
C GLN A 451 -0.63 9.07 9.56
N GLY A 452 0.42 9.68 10.14
CA GLY A 452 0.58 9.81 11.58
C GLY A 452 -0.54 10.64 12.23
N GLN A 453 -0.93 11.76 11.61
CA GLN A 453 -2.04 12.59 12.07
C GLN A 453 -3.37 11.85 11.95
N ASP A 454 -3.65 11.17 10.84
CA ASP A 454 -4.85 10.36 10.64
C ASP A 454 -4.93 9.24 11.69
N PHE A 455 -3.83 8.54 11.92
CA PHE A 455 -3.69 7.49 12.93
C PHE A 455 -4.06 7.99 14.33
N PHE A 456 -3.47 9.10 14.77
CA PHE A 456 -3.74 9.62 16.10
C PHE A 456 -5.13 10.26 16.21
N PHE A 457 -5.44 11.28 15.39
CA PHE A 457 -6.65 12.07 15.58
C PHE A 457 -7.93 11.34 15.18
N ARG A 458 -7.89 10.53 14.10
CA ARG A 458 -9.09 9.85 13.59
C ARG A 458 -9.22 8.43 14.10
N LYS A 459 -8.12 7.65 14.08
CA LYS A 459 -8.18 6.21 14.36
C LYS A 459 -8.01 5.89 15.85
N ILE A 460 -7.49 6.84 16.66
CA ILE A 460 -7.39 6.69 18.11
C ILE A 460 -8.36 7.64 18.80
N VAL A 461 -8.19 8.97 18.67
CA VAL A 461 -8.96 9.95 19.44
C VAL A 461 -10.44 9.93 19.06
N LYS A 462 -10.77 10.05 17.77
CA LYS A 462 -12.17 10.06 17.31
C LYS A 462 -12.88 8.72 17.53
N ASP A 463 -12.16 7.62 17.43
CA ASP A 463 -12.66 6.26 17.71
C ASP A 463 -12.87 5.99 19.21
N GLY A 464 -12.40 6.88 20.08
CA GLY A 464 -12.41 6.69 21.53
C GLY A 464 -11.46 5.57 21.99
N GLY A 465 -10.47 5.21 21.17
CA GLY A 465 -9.45 4.21 21.48
C GLY A 465 -9.93 2.75 21.37
N GLN A 466 -11.14 2.49 20.86
CA GLN A 466 -11.73 1.15 20.84
C GLN A 466 -10.92 0.17 19.99
N ALA A 467 -10.52 0.57 18.78
CA ALA A 467 -9.72 -0.28 17.89
C ALA A 467 -8.31 -0.54 18.45
N LEU A 468 -7.68 0.48 19.03
CA LEU A 468 -6.36 0.33 19.65
C LEU A 468 -6.42 -0.60 20.87
N THR A 469 -7.45 -0.48 21.69
CA THR A 469 -7.69 -1.37 22.83
C THR A 469 -7.87 -2.82 22.36
N ALA A 470 -8.72 -3.05 21.35
CA ALA A 470 -8.94 -4.38 20.80
C ALA A 470 -7.65 -5.01 20.23
N LEU A 471 -6.80 -4.21 19.57
CA LEU A 471 -5.49 -4.68 19.10
C LEU A 471 -4.54 -4.98 20.27
N SER A 472 -4.50 -4.12 21.30
CA SER A 472 -3.71 -4.34 22.51
C SER A 472 -4.14 -5.61 23.22
N GLU A 473 -5.43 -5.90 23.34
CA GLU A 473 -5.98 -7.13 23.93
C GLU A 473 -5.51 -8.38 23.17
N GLN A 474 -5.47 -8.33 21.83
CA GLN A 474 -4.93 -9.44 21.02
C GLN A 474 -3.44 -9.69 21.32
N ILE A 475 -2.65 -8.61 21.44
CA ILE A 475 -1.23 -8.69 21.80
C ILE A 475 -1.07 -9.25 23.20
N GLN A 476 -1.84 -8.76 24.19
CA GLN A 476 -1.80 -9.25 25.57
C GLN A 476 -2.23 -10.72 25.68
N LYS A 477 -3.25 -11.14 24.94
CA LYS A 477 -3.65 -12.54 24.83
C LYS A 477 -2.52 -13.44 24.33
N PHE A 478 -1.78 -12.98 23.32
CA PHE A 478 -0.60 -13.71 22.82
C PHE A 478 0.50 -13.76 23.88
N LEU A 479 0.80 -12.66 24.54
CA LEU A 479 1.81 -12.60 25.62
C LEU A 479 1.49 -13.53 26.79
N GLY A 480 0.22 -13.63 27.17
CA GLY A 480 -0.27 -14.52 28.23
C GLY A 480 -0.44 -15.99 27.81
N SER A 481 -0.26 -16.29 26.51
CA SER A 481 -0.40 -17.65 25.99
C SER A 481 0.90 -18.46 26.15
N ALA A 482 0.80 -19.80 26.03
CA ALA A 482 1.96 -20.69 25.97
C ALA A 482 2.58 -20.77 24.55
N ALA A 483 2.18 -19.93 23.60
CA ALA A 483 2.64 -19.99 22.22
C ALA A 483 4.17 -19.82 22.11
N GLY A 484 4.83 -20.79 21.47
CA GLY A 484 6.28 -20.87 21.37
C GLY A 484 7.01 -21.30 22.65
N GLY A 485 6.29 -21.60 23.74
CA GLY A 485 6.85 -22.13 25.00
C GLY A 485 8.01 -21.30 25.56
N ASP A 486 8.96 -21.97 26.18
CA ASP A 486 10.19 -21.37 26.73
C ASP A 486 11.11 -20.83 25.60
N ALA A 487 10.98 -21.39 24.41
CA ALA A 487 11.81 -21.00 23.27
C ALA A 487 11.62 -19.54 22.81
N LEU A 488 10.51 -18.90 23.17
CA LEU A 488 10.21 -17.49 22.87
C LEU A 488 9.95 -16.64 24.14
N ALA A 489 10.30 -17.13 25.33
CA ALA A 489 10.02 -16.43 26.59
C ALA A 489 10.69 -15.04 26.63
N ALA A 490 11.98 -14.96 26.31
CA ALA A 490 12.73 -13.71 26.30
C ALA A 490 12.20 -12.71 25.26
N GLU A 491 11.81 -13.20 24.09
CA GLU A 491 11.26 -12.36 23.02
C GLU A 491 9.86 -11.84 23.38
N ARG A 492 9.04 -12.62 24.08
CA ARG A 492 7.75 -12.14 24.64
C ARG A 492 7.93 -11.05 25.68
N GLU A 493 8.94 -11.15 26.55
CA GLU A 493 9.27 -10.07 27.51
C GLU A 493 9.66 -8.77 26.79
N LEU A 494 10.46 -8.85 25.72
CA LEU A 494 10.82 -7.70 24.90
C LEU A 494 9.59 -7.06 24.23
N LEU A 495 8.67 -7.90 23.72
CA LEU A 495 7.42 -7.40 23.14
C LEU A 495 6.52 -6.75 24.20
N ALA A 496 6.40 -7.36 25.39
CA ALA A 496 5.61 -6.80 26.48
C ALA A 496 6.13 -5.42 26.91
N LYS A 497 7.47 -5.28 27.00
CA LYS A 497 8.11 -3.99 27.28
C LYS A 497 7.83 -2.95 26.19
N ALA A 498 7.96 -3.34 24.92
CA ALA A 498 7.71 -2.45 23.78
C ALA A 498 6.25 -1.99 23.72
N ALA A 499 5.29 -2.90 24.01
CA ALA A 499 3.87 -2.55 24.10
C ALA A 499 3.60 -1.54 25.23
N GLY A 500 4.21 -1.72 26.41
CA GLY A 500 4.10 -0.76 27.51
C GLY A 500 4.72 0.61 27.17
N ASP A 501 5.84 0.64 26.45
CA ASP A 501 6.45 1.89 25.96
C ASP A 501 5.54 2.59 24.93
N LEU A 502 4.85 1.85 24.05
CA LEU A 502 3.86 2.38 23.12
C LEU A 502 2.66 2.98 23.86
N GLU A 503 2.11 2.27 24.86
CA GLU A 503 1.00 2.76 25.68
C GLU A 503 1.39 4.09 26.38
N ALA A 504 2.62 4.21 26.88
CA ALA A 504 3.12 5.44 27.48
C ALA A 504 3.20 6.60 26.47
N ILE A 505 3.62 6.34 25.22
CA ILE A 505 3.60 7.35 24.15
C ILE A 505 2.16 7.81 23.85
N VAL A 506 1.21 6.89 23.71
CA VAL A 506 -0.21 7.22 23.50
C VAL A 506 -0.73 8.07 24.65
N GLY A 507 -0.47 7.66 25.89
CA GLY A 507 -0.86 8.40 27.10
C GLY A 507 -0.30 9.83 27.13
N LYS A 508 0.97 10.00 26.69
CA LYS A 508 1.60 11.33 26.59
C LYS A 508 0.90 12.22 25.55
N LEU A 509 0.60 11.70 24.35
CA LEU A 509 -0.10 12.47 23.32
C LEU A 509 -1.52 12.87 23.77
N LEU A 510 -2.23 11.96 24.44
CA LEU A 510 -3.56 12.26 25.00
C LEU A 510 -3.50 13.32 26.10
N ALA A 511 -2.49 13.28 26.97
CA ALA A 511 -2.26 14.30 27.99
C ALA A 511 -1.93 15.67 27.38
N ASP A 512 -1.07 15.72 26.36
CA ASP A 512 -0.77 16.95 25.63
C ASP A 512 -2.03 17.50 24.94
N LEU A 513 -2.83 16.65 24.28
CA LEU A 513 -4.07 17.03 23.64
C LEU A 513 -5.07 17.62 24.66
N SER A 514 -5.23 17.01 25.83
CA SER A 514 -6.13 17.50 26.87
C SER A 514 -5.68 18.83 27.47
N SER A 515 -4.40 19.14 27.41
CA SER A 515 -3.81 20.40 27.91
C SER A 515 -3.93 21.58 26.92
N VAL A 516 -4.43 21.35 25.71
CA VAL A 516 -4.62 22.38 24.66
C VAL A 516 -5.62 23.46 25.09
N GLU A 517 -6.59 23.13 25.94
CA GLU A 517 -7.52 24.13 26.53
C GLU A 517 -6.80 25.13 27.42
N GLN A 518 -5.69 24.74 28.03
CA GLN A 518 -4.89 25.62 28.90
C GLN A 518 -3.89 26.44 28.08
N ASP A 519 -3.24 25.82 27.09
CA ASP A 519 -2.34 26.47 26.14
C ASP A 519 -2.45 25.78 24.77
N VAL A 520 -2.97 26.51 23.77
CA VAL A 520 -3.15 26.00 22.40
C VAL A 520 -1.84 25.52 21.75
N LYS A 521 -0.68 26.05 22.17
CA LYS A 521 0.64 25.62 21.69
C LYS A 521 0.97 24.16 22.07
N ASN A 522 0.28 23.57 23.04
CA ASN A 522 0.46 22.14 23.36
C ASN A 522 0.04 21.23 22.18
N MET A 523 -0.74 21.74 21.22
CA MET A 523 -1.02 21.05 19.98
C MET A 523 0.26 20.76 19.16
N TYR A 524 1.27 21.59 19.24
CA TYR A 524 2.56 21.36 18.59
C TYR A 524 3.24 20.09 19.12
N LYS A 525 3.20 19.85 20.44
CA LYS A 525 3.76 18.63 21.06
C LYS A 525 3.09 17.37 20.53
N VAL A 526 1.77 17.42 20.32
CA VAL A 526 1.05 16.34 19.67
C VAL A 526 1.53 16.13 18.24
N GLY A 527 1.57 17.20 17.43
CA GLY A 527 2.01 17.18 16.04
C GLY A 527 3.43 16.62 15.87
N LEU A 528 4.35 16.98 16.74
CA LEU A 528 5.75 16.52 16.76
C LEU A 528 5.89 15.01 17.04
N ASN A 529 4.87 14.38 17.62
CA ASN A 529 4.92 12.98 18.04
C ASN A 529 4.03 12.04 17.21
N THR A 530 3.15 12.53 16.32
CA THR A 530 2.21 11.66 15.57
C THR A 530 2.94 10.69 14.63
N THR A 531 3.97 11.14 13.92
CA THR A 531 4.80 10.25 13.07
C THR A 531 5.56 9.24 13.92
N ARG A 532 6.15 9.67 15.06
CA ARG A 532 6.82 8.77 16.01
C ARG A 532 5.88 7.69 16.50
N LEU A 533 4.67 8.06 16.92
CA LEU A 533 3.64 7.11 17.35
C LEU A 533 3.33 6.08 16.26
N LEU A 534 3.14 6.52 15.02
CA LEU A 534 2.87 5.63 13.88
C LEU A 534 4.01 4.62 13.67
N MET A 535 5.27 5.09 13.70
CA MET A 535 6.44 4.24 13.49
C MET A 535 6.63 3.23 14.63
N VAL A 536 6.47 3.64 15.87
CA VAL A 536 6.55 2.74 17.03
C VAL A 536 5.41 1.73 17.01
N SER A 537 4.19 2.14 16.67
CA SER A 537 3.04 1.23 16.53
C SER A 537 3.31 0.14 15.49
N GLY A 538 3.91 0.51 14.36
CA GLY A 538 4.31 -0.45 13.33
C GLY A 538 5.33 -1.48 13.84
N ASP A 539 6.38 -1.03 14.55
CA ASP A 539 7.41 -1.93 15.12
C ASP A 539 6.79 -2.90 16.15
N VAL A 540 5.87 -2.44 17.00
CA VAL A 540 5.18 -3.31 17.97
C VAL A 540 4.29 -4.34 17.26
N VAL A 541 3.49 -3.90 16.29
CA VAL A 541 2.55 -4.79 15.58
C VAL A 541 3.29 -5.85 14.79
N ILE A 542 4.32 -5.49 14.01
CA ILE A 542 5.05 -6.51 13.24
C ILE A 542 5.92 -7.39 14.15
N GLY A 543 6.43 -6.87 15.25
CA GLY A 543 7.11 -7.67 16.27
C GLY A 543 6.19 -8.77 16.83
N TRP A 544 4.95 -8.42 17.17
CA TRP A 544 3.92 -9.38 17.57
C TRP A 544 3.61 -10.40 16.47
N LEU A 545 3.40 -9.94 15.22
CA LEU A 545 3.09 -10.84 14.09
C LEU A 545 4.25 -11.80 13.78
N LEU A 546 5.50 -11.33 13.84
CA LEU A 546 6.67 -12.18 13.68
C LEU A 546 6.77 -13.23 14.78
N LEU A 547 6.45 -12.90 16.02
CA LEU A 547 6.43 -13.88 17.11
C LEU A 547 5.29 -14.90 16.97
N ARG A 548 4.13 -14.50 16.42
CA ARG A 548 3.08 -15.45 16.01
C ARG A 548 3.58 -16.43 14.96
N GLN A 549 4.26 -15.92 13.91
CA GLN A 549 4.89 -16.76 12.90
C GLN A 549 5.89 -17.74 13.50
N ALA A 550 6.75 -17.25 14.41
CA ALA A 550 7.74 -18.10 15.09
C ALA A 550 7.11 -19.19 15.94
N ALA A 551 6.01 -18.89 16.65
CA ALA A 551 5.29 -19.88 17.45
C ALA A 551 4.70 -21.01 16.57
N VAL A 552 4.11 -20.66 15.43
CA VAL A 552 3.62 -21.63 14.44
C VAL A 552 4.78 -22.46 13.87
N ALA A 553 5.88 -21.80 13.50
CA ALA A 553 7.06 -22.46 12.93
C ALA A 553 7.70 -23.45 13.91
N LEU A 554 7.81 -23.09 15.21
CA LEU A 554 8.30 -23.98 16.25
C LEU A 554 7.41 -25.22 16.41
N ALA A 555 6.09 -25.02 16.44
CA ALA A 555 5.15 -26.15 16.52
C ALA A 555 5.27 -27.10 15.30
N LYS A 556 5.49 -26.56 14.09
CA LYS A 556 5.71 -27.38 12.89
C LYS A 556 7.03 -28.14 12.93
N LEU A 557 8.11 -27.52 13.42
CA LEU A 557 9.40 -28.18 13.62
C LEU A 557 9.30 -29.31 14.62
N GLU A 558 8.61 -29.08 15.74
CA GLU A 558 8.40 -30.07 16.80
C GLU A 558 7.52 -31.26 16.34
N ALA A 559 6.54 -30.97 15.48
CA ALA A 559 5.70 -32.00 14.86
C ALA A 559 6.39 -32.81 13.76
N GLY A 560 7.64 -32.49 13.40
CA GLY A 560 8.41 -33.19 12.37
C GLY A 560 8.15 -32.67 10.96
N ALA A 561 8.44 -31.39 10.73
CA ALA A 561 8.36 -30.77 9.41
C ALA A 561 9.18 -31.53 8.37
N SER A 562 8.75 -31.46 7.10
CA SER A 562 9.50 -32.06 6.00
C SER A 562 10.93 -31.46 5.88
N GLU A 563 11.89 -32.24 5.43
CA GLU A 563 13.28 -31.77 5.25
C GLU A 563 13.36 -30.48 4.40
N LYS A 564 12.46 -30.32 3.42
CA LYS A 564 12.34 -29.13 2.56
C LYS A 564 11.88 -27.90 3.35
N ASP A 565 10.96 -28.08 4.30
CA ASP A 565 10.35 -26.98 5.05
C ASP A 565 11.15 -26.59 6.32
N VAL A 566 12.03 -27.47 6.82
CA VAL A 566 12.83 -27.18 8.02
C VAL A 566 13.60 -25.85 7.93
N PRO A 567 14.36 -25.56 6.85
CA PRO A 567 15.07 -24.28 6.75
C PRO A 567 14.11 -23.07 6.71
N PHE A 568 12.93 -23.21 6.11
CA PHE A 568 11.91 -22.15 6.08
C PHE A 568 11.44 -21.81 7.50
N TYR A 569 11.00 -22.80 8.27
CA TYR A 569 10.55 -22.59 9.65
C TYR A 569 11.67 -22.09 10.57
N GLN A 570 12.89 -22.61 10.43
CA GLN A 570 14.05 -22.09 11.16
C GLN A 570 14.30 -20.60 10.84
N GLY A 571 14.15 -20.21 9.58
CA GLY A 571 14.26 -18.84 9.12
C GLY A 571 13.20 -17.91 9.73
N LYS A 572 11.96 -18.40 9.92
CA LYS A 572 10.88 -17.67 10.61
C LYS A 572 11.21 -17.40 12.07
N VAL A 573 11.67 -18.41 12.79
CA VAL A 573 12.10 -18.26 14.19
C VAL A 573 13.27 -17.29 14.31
N ALA A 574 14.26 -17.39 13.41
CA ALA A 574 15.42 -16.51 13.41
C ALA A 574 15.05 -15.05 13.16
N ALA A 575 14.16 -14.78 12.18
CA ALA A 575 13.70 -13.43 11.87
C ALA A 575 12.96 -12.78 13.05
N ALA A 576 12.06 -13.52 13.70
CA ALA A 576 11.31 -13.04 14.86
C ALA A 576 12.22 -12.74 16.07
N ARG A 577 13.14 -13.66 16.38
CA ARG A 577 14.12 -13.46 17.46
C ARG A 577 15.04 -12.28 17.19
N PHE A 578 15.51 -12.15 15.95
CA PHE A 578 16.35 -11.02 15.56
C PHE A 578 15.60 -9.69 15.73
N PHE A 579 14.37 -9.60 15.22
CA PHE A 579 13.56 -8.39 15.34
C PHE A 579 13.30 -8.02 16.80
N ALA A 580 12.90 -8.99 17.63
CA ALA A 580 12.64 -8.77 19.04
C ALA A 580 13.88 -8.24 19.79
N LYS A 581 15.09 -8.73 19.44
CA LYS A 581 16.34 -8.32 20.11
C LYS A 581 16.98 -7.06 19.56
N ASN A 582 16.73 -6.71 18.30
CA ASN A 582 17.44 -5.62 17.64
C ASN A 582 16.55 -4.41 17.30
N VAL A 583 15.23 -4.60 17.18
CA VAL A 583 14.29 -3.53 16.84
C VAL A 583 13.45 -3.12 18.05
N LEU A 584 12.76 -4.04 18.73
CA LEU A 584 11.88 -3.68 19.85
C LEU A 584 12.59 -2.89 20.97
N PRO A 585 13.85 -3.14 21.34
CA PRO A 585 14.54 -2.34 22.35
C PRO A 585 14.73 -0.86 21.97
N THR A 586 14.66 -0.52 20.67
CA THR A 586 14.79 0.88 20.20
C THR A 586 13.56 1.73 20.51
N ILE A 587 12.46 1.12 20.93
CA ILE A 587 11.21 1.81 21.27
C ILE A 587 11.32 2.59 22.58
N THR A 588 12.07 2.08 23.58
CA THR A 588 12.27 2.79 24.85
C THR A 588 12.89 4.18 24.66
N PRO A 589 13.98 4.38 23.90
CA PRO A 589 14.46 5.71 23.54
C PRO A 589 13.41 6.59 22.85
N GLN A 590 12.57 6.02 21.97
CA GLN A 590 11.49 6.78 21.32
C GLN A 590 10.46 7.29 22.33
N ARG A 591 10.11 6.48 23.35
CA ARG A 591 9.26 6.91 24.45
C ARG A 591 9.88 8.08 25.23
N LEU A 592 11.15 7.96 25.62
CA LEU A 592 11.84 9.03 26.34
C LEU A 592 11.88 10.34 25.57
N ILE A 593 12.09 10.27 24.24
CA ILE A 593 12.04 11.45 23.39
C ILE A 593 10.61 12.02 23.34
N ALA A 594 9.58 11.17 23.20
CA ALA A 594 8.19 11.63 23.18
C ALA A 594 7.77 12.33 24.47
N GLU A 595 8.19 11.78 25.61
CA GLU A 595 7.93 12.35 26.93
C GLU A 595 8.64 13.71 27.14
N GLY A 596 9.83 13.87 26.55
CA GLY A 596 10.65 15.09 26.65
C GLY A 596 10.33 16.18 25.62
N VAL A 597 9.38 15.96 24.69
CA VAL A 597 9.05 16.96 23.66
C VAL A 597 8.47 18.23 24.29
N ASP A 598 9.03 19.38 23.87
CA ASP A 598 8.58 20.73 24.20
C ASP A 598 8.23 21.52 22.92
N ASN A 599 8.09 22.84 23.03
CA ASN A 599 7.75 23.71 21.90
C ASN A 599 8.96 24.47 21.32
N GLU A 600 10.18 24.21 21.80
CA GLU A 600 11.37 24.99 21.45
C GLU A 600 11.59 25.07 19.93
N ILE A 601 11.47 23.96 19.22
CA ILE A 601 11.65 23.94 17.77
C ILE A 601 10.56 24.72 16.99
N MET A 602 9.38 24.90 17.58
CA MET A 602 8.29 25.67 16.99
C MET A 602 8.41 27.16 17.28
N GLU A 603 9.28 27.54 18.19
CA GLU A 603 9.59 28.92 18.55
C GLU A 603 10.85 29.43 17.84
N LEU A 604 11.57 28.56 17.15
CA LEU A 604 12.74 28.94 16.35
C LEU A 604 12.29 29.83 15.17
N ALA A 605 12.95 30.97 15.02
CA ALA A 605 12.69 31.89 13.92
C ALA A 605 13.09 31.25 12.57
N GLU A 606 12.32 31.54 11.50
CA GLU A 606 12.57 30.95 10.17
C GLU A 606 13.97 31.27 9.64
N GLU A 607 14.52 32.44 9.98
CA GLU A 607 15.86 32.86 9.58
C GLU A 607 16.98 32.03 10.24
N ALA A 608 16.65 31.22 11.24
CA ALA A 608 17.60 30.34 11.92
C ALA A 608 17.72 28.94 11.30
N PHE A 609 16.89 28.62 10.30
CA PHE A 609 17.00 27.37 9.51
C PHE A 609 18.05 27.51 8.35
#